data_ec9163e7b1552c0e37818ab4c228a415
#
_entry.id   ec9163e7b1552c0e37818ab4c228a415
#
_cell.length_a   1.000
_cell.length_b   1.000
_cell.length_c   1.000
_cell.angle_alpha   90.00
_cell.angle_beta   90.00
_cell.angle_gamma   90.00
#
_symmetry.space_group_name_H-M   'P 1'
#
loop_
_entity.id
_entity.type
_entity.pdbx_description
1 polymer ?
#
loop_
_entity_poly.entity_id
_entity_poly.type
_entity_poly.pdbx_seq_one_letter_code
_entity_poly.pdbx_strand_id
1 'polypeptide(L)'
;MIRKAIYILMMMVLSASMGFAQSDSAKIAAQKAEEAELQLSQSKLNAKMDQMLDTWYVSHASANARSVINSYSDTNTVSDANCDSIYRLRLNRLHSVVQLGYNSSVRSYINLYANTRKRSSSVILGLAQYYYPRMASIFDKYDVPEELMYLTIIESSLNPTAVSPAGATGIWQFMYQTGKMYGLEVNTFVDDRRDPMKATDAAARHLRDLYNIFNDWGLAISAYNCGANNVRKAITRSGGKTNFWEVRAYLPRETQNYFPAYIGAFYMMKYYKMHGITPADIRIPLDVDTLMIKKEVHFEQIAHVLNIDVEEIKTLNPQYKRNVIPAFTEPFPLRLRRHDLERFEQMQDSIYKYEYDTYFAPLQMYVNTYTGKSDATTTTKKKYHTVRSGESLSKIANKYGLSVTELKQMNKLKSNYVKVGQKLVVGYTYVAPPKTNDNTKASDSTTVKPSGGGNASGSSSSNSSSSSSSSSPIIYTVKSGDTLYKIANKYGVTVKQIADYNHLTNVNALRVGQKLKIPKK
;
A
#
# COMPACT_ATOMS: atom_id res chain seq x y z
N MET A 1 -10.61 70.28 -31.33
CA MET A 1 -10.92 68.86 -31.61
C MET A 1 -9.68 67.95 -31.58
N ILE A 2 -8.59 68.32 -32.22
CA ILE A 2 -7.36 67.48 -32.34
C ILE A 2 -6.73 67.13 -30.99
N ARG A 3 -6.65 67.98 -29.98
CA ARG A 3 -6.11 67.72 -28.66
C ARG A 3 -6.93 66.69 -27.85
N LYS A 4 -8.24 66.59 -28.00
CA LYS A 4 -9.09 65.60 -27.37
C LYS A 4 -8.89 64.18 -27.98
N ALA A 5 -8.69 64.11 -29.31
CA ALA A 5 -8.46 62.89 -30.02
C ALA A 5 -7.10 62.27 -29.64
N ILE A 6 -6.03 63.07 -29.45
CA ILE A 6 -4.71 62.64 -29.01
C ILE A 6 -4.77 62.12 -27.58
N TYR A 7 -5.52 62.75 -26.67
CA TYR A 7 -5.70 62.29 -25.29
C TYR A 7 -6.43 60.94 -25.19
N ILE A 8 -7.46 60.74 -26.01
CA ILE A 8 -8.20 59.49 -26.08
C ILE A 8 -7.33 58.36 -26.65
N LEU A 9 -6.53 58.65 -27.68
CA LEU A 9 -5.60 57.68 -28.27
C LEU A 9 -4.48 57.29 -27.28
N MET A 10 -3.98 58.30 -26.54
CA MET A 10 -2.94 58.06 -25.51
C MET A 10 -3.46 57.24 -24.31
N MET A 11 -4.72 57.47 -23.90
CA MET A 11 -5.41 56.66 -22.87
C MET A 11 -5.70 55.24 -23.36
N MET A 12 -6.07 55.03 -24.63
CA MET A 12 -6.24 53.69 -25.21
C MET A 12 -4.92 52.94 -25.32
N VAL A 13 -3.81 53.59 -25.68
CA VAL A 13 -2.47 52.98 -25.72
C VAL A 13 -1.98 52.64 -24.31
N LEU A 14 -2.21 53.51 -23.30
CA LEU A 14 -1.88 53.23 -21.91
C LEU A 14 -2.74 52.07 -21.34
N SER A 15 -4.04 52.02 -21.65
CA SER A 15 -4.89 50.93 -21.19
C SER A 15 -4.56 49.58 -21.86
N ALA A 16 -4.19 49.60 -23.14
CA ALA A 16 -3.70 48.42 -23.84
C ALA A 16 -2.36 47.93 -23.29
N SER A 17 -1.41 48.86 -23.02
CA SER A 17 -0.11 48.49 -22.42
C SER A 17 -0.24 47.97 -20.98
N MET A 18 -1.15 48.51 -20.16
CA MET A 18 -1.46 47.93 -18.83
C MET A 18 -2.13 46.55 -18.92
N GLY A 19 -3.03 46.33 -19.88
CA GLY A 19 -3.65 45.04 -20.13
C GLY A 19 -2.63 43.96 -20.56
N PHE A 20 -1.68 44.32 -21.43
CA PHE A 20 -0.59 43.42 -21.83
C PHE A 20 0.36 43.13 -20.68
N ALA A 21 0.80 44.11 -19.90
CA ALA A 21 1.66 43.94 -18.75
C ALA A 21 0.99 43.10 -17.65
N GLN A 22 -0.31 43.24 -17.42
CA GLN A 22 -1.06 42.43 -16.46
C GLN A 22 -1.24 41.00 -16.95
N SER A 23 -1.41 40.77 -18.26
CA SER A 23 -1.44 39.45 -18.89
C SER A 23 -0.09 38.71 -18.75
N ASP A 24 1.02 39.41 -18.98
CA ASP A 24 2.35 38.79 -18.90
C ASP A 24 2.77 38.55 -17.44
N SER A 25 2.43 39.43 -16.52
CA SER A 25 2.64 39.19 -15.07
C SER A 25 1.84 37.97 -14.59
N ALA A 26 0.61 37.80 -15.04
CA ALA A 26 -0.19 36.61 -14.70
C ALA A 26 0.38 35.30 -15.28
N LYS A 27 0.89 35.35 -16.52
CA LYS A 27 1.55 34.22 -17.16
C LYS A 27 2.85 33.82 -16.42
N ILE A 28 3.67 34.81 -16.06
CA ILE A 28 4.91 34.59 -15.29
C ILE A 28 4.58 33.99 -13.91
N ALA A 29 3.55 34.48 -13.23
CA ALA A 29 3.10 33.94 -11.95
C ALA A 29 2.61 32.50 -12.08
N ALA A 30 1.85 32.18 -13.14
CA ALA A 30 1.39 30.82 -13.40
C ALA A 30 2.56 29.87 -13.71
N GLN A 31 3.52 30.28 -14.51
CA GLN A 31 4.72 29.50 -14.81
C GLN A 31 5.55 29.23 -13.55
N LYS A 32 5.81 30.27 -12.71
CA LYS A 32 6.51 30.09 -11.43
C LYS A 32 5.77 29.13 -10.49
N ALA A 33 4.44 29.16 -10.46
CA ALA A 33 3.63 28.24 -9.68
C ALA A 33 3.74 26.80 -10.20
N GLU A 34 3.78 26.59 -11.51
CA GLU A 34 3.98 25.27 -12.13
C GLU A 34 5.39 24.72 -11.83
N GLU A 35 6.42 25.56 -11.93
CA GLU A 35 7.79 25.20 -11.60
C GLU A 35 7.95 24.82 -10.12
N ALA A 36 7.36 25.62 -9.21
CA ALA A 36 7.38 25.31 -7.77
C ALA A 36 6.69 23.99 -7.45
N GLU A 37 5.55 23.69 -8.09
CA GLU A 37 4.84 22.42 -7.90
C GLU A 37 5.64 21.23 -8.46
N LEU A 38 6.31 21.42 -9.61
CA LEU A 38 7.20 20.41 -10.19
C LEU A 38 8.36 20.10 -9.24
N GLN A 39 9.01 21.13 -8.68
CA GLN A 39 10.10 20.99 -7.69
C GLN A 39 9.61 20.25 -6.44
N LEU A 40 8.44 20.60 -5.91
CA LEU A 40 7.84 19.92 -4.76
C LEU A 40 7.55 18.45 -5.06
N SER A 41 7.01 18.15 -6.23
CA SER A 41 6.73 16.77 -6.66
C SER A 41 8.02 15.95 -6.80
N GLN A 42 9.08 16.54 -7.37
CA GLN A 42 10.39 15.89 -7.46
C GLN A 42 11.04 15.69 -6.09
N SER A 43 10.90 16.65 -5.16
CA SER A 43 11.40 16.51 -3.79
C SER A 43 10.74 15.33 -3.06
N LYS A 44 9.41 15.16 -3.19
CA LYS A 44 8.70 13.99 -2.64
C LYS A 44 9.21 12.68 -3.23
N LEU A 45 9.48 12.66 -4.54
CA LEU A 45 10.00 11.47 -5.21
C LEU A 45 11.44 11.17 -4.77
N ASN A 46 12.29 12.18 -4.61
CA ASN A 46 13.63 12.04 -4.06
C ASN A 46 13.62 11.41 -2.67
N ALA A 47 12.73 11.87 -1.78
CA ALA A 47 12.59 11.29 -0.44
C ALA A 47 12.19 9.79 -0.49
N LYS A 48 11.35 9.38 -1.43
CA LYS A 48 11.02 7.95 -1.65
C LYS A 48 12.23 7.14 -2.13
N MET A 49 13.02 7.72 -3.03
CA MET A 49 14.25 7.10 -3.52
C MET A 49 15.29 6.95 -2.40
N ASP A 50 15.45 7.97 -1.56
CA ASP A 50 16.36 7.92 -0.42
C ASP A 50 15.91 6.86 0.59
N GLN A 51 14.63 6.83 0.94
CA GLN A 51 14.07 5.78 1.81
C GLN A 51 14.26 4.36 1.26
N MET A 52 14.19 4.18 -0.05
CA MET A 52 14.46 2.89 -0.70
C MET A 52 15.95 2.51 -0.55
N LEU A 53 16.88 3.47 -0.66
CA LEU A 53 18.31 3.20 -0.49
C LEU A 53 18.66 2.75 0.93
N ASP A 54 17.87 3.10 1.94
CA ASP A 54 18.05 2.71 3.35
C ASP A 54 17.49 1.31 3.68
N THR A 55 16.95 0.59 2.70
CA THR A 55 16.40 -0.76 2.95
C THR A 55 17.50 -1.80 3.16
N TRP A 56 17.17 -2.87 3.92
CA TRP A 56 18.11 -3.94 4.26
C TRP A 56 18.79 -4.56 3.04
N TYR A 57 18.03 -4.88 2.00
CA TYR A 57 18.58 -5.53 0.79
C TYR A 57 19.54 -4.61 0.02
N VAL A 58 19.43 -3.30 0.13
CA VAL A 58 20.39 -2.35 -0.46
C VAL A 58 21.65 -2.29 0.41
N SER A 59 21.51 -2.20 1.73
CA SER A 59 22.64 -2.15 2.66
C SER A 59 23.47 -3.44 2.66
N HIS A 60 22.82 -4.61 2.42
CA HIS A 60 23.46 -5.92 2.32
C HIS A 60 23.73 -6.38 0.88
N ALA A 61 23.58 -5.50 -0.10
CA ALA A 61 23.95 -5.76 -1.48
C ALA A 61 25.43 -6.19 -1.61
N SER A 62 25.75 -6.95 -2.65
CA SER A 62 27.12 -7.44 -2.89
C SER A 62 28.14 -6.28 -2.96
N ALA A 63 29.42 -6.59 -2.73
CA ALA A 63 30.49 -5.60 -2.88
C ALA A 63 30.48 -4.95 -4.29
N ASN A 64 30.22 -5.77 -5.32
CA ASN A 64 30.09 -5.27 -6.69
C ASN A 64 28.87 -4.35 -6.86
N ALA A 65 27.70 -4.74 -6.32
CA ALA A 65 26.51 -3.88 -6.35
C ALA A 65 26.74 -2.56 -5.62
N ARG A 66 27.37 -2.59 -4.44
CA ARG A 66 27.75 -1.35 -3.71
C ARG A 66 28.75 -0.51 -4.48
N SER A 67 29.72 -1.11 -5.15
CA SER A 67 30.65 -0.41 -6.03
C SER A 67 29.92 0.29 -7.17
N VAL A 68 29.02 -0.40 -7.87
CA VAL A 68 28.17 0.17 -8.93
C VAL A 68 27.30 1.30 -8.40
N ILE A 69 26.60 1.08 -7.27
CA ILE A 69 25.75 2.10 -6.64
C ILE A 69 26.58 3.35 -6.28
N ASN A 70 27.76 3.17 -5.72
CA ASN A 70 28.62 4.28 -5.27
C ASN A 70 29.43 4.94 -6.41
N SER A 71 29.51 4.33 -7.59
CA SER A 71 30.16 4.94 -8.76
C SER A 71 29.35 6.08 -9.38
N TYR A 72 28.07 6.19 -9.05
CA TYR A 72 27.22 7.28 -9.51
C TYR A 72 27.29 8.45 -8.52
N SER A 73 27.66 9.63 -9.03
CA SER A 73 27.46 10.89 -8.30
C SER A 73 26.05 11.41 -8.61
N ASP A 74 25.31 11.85 -7.61
CA ASP A 74 24.01 12.50 -7.76
C ASP A 74 24.14 13.95 -8.29
N THR A 75 25.30 14.29 -8.84
CA THR A 75 25.55 15.59 -9.45
C THR A 75 25.61 15.41 -10.96
N ASN A 76 24.61 15.93 -11.68
CA ASN A 76 24.91 16.72 -12.87
C ASN A 76 23.67 17.04 -13.69
N THR A 77 23.50 18.31 -13.90
CA THR A 77 22.72 18.94 -14.94
C THR A 77 23.29 18.56 -16.31
N VAL A 78 22.56 17.75 -17.06
CA VAL A 78 22.80 17.64 -18.50
C VAL A 78 22.12 18.83 -19.15
N SER A 79 22.89 19.84 -19.44
CA SER A 79 22.52 20.93 -20.32
C SER A 79 22.92 20.55 -21.75
N ASP A 80 22.07 19.78 -22.43
CA ASP A 80 22.27 19.54 -23.86
C ASP A 80 21.04 20.04 -24.61
N ALA A 81 21.24 21.02 -25.49
CA ALA A 81 20.19 21.60 -26.32
C ALA A 81 19.50 20.56 -27.24
N ASN A 82 20.16 19.43 -27.50
CA ASN A 82 19.65 18.33 -28.32
C ASN A 82 18.83 17.28 -27.55
N CYS A 83 18.80 17.33 -26.22
CA CYS A 83 18.09 16.33 -25.40
C CYS A 83 16.60 16.23 -25.73
N ASP A 84 15.95 17.35 -26.00
CA ASP A 84 14.50 17.37 -26.31
C ASP A 84 14.15 16.55 -27.54
N SER A 85 14.91 16.71 -28.62
CA SER A 85 14.72 15.96 -29.86
C SER A 85 14.95 14.46 -29.65
N ILE A 86 16.00 14.09 -28.90
CA ILE A 86 16.34 12.70 -28.58
C ILE A 86 15.25 12.07 -27.71
N TYR A 87 14.80 12.74 -26.64
CA TYR A 87 13.81 12.21 -25.73
C TYR A 87 12.46 12.02 -26.43
N ARG A 88 12.03 13.02 -27.22
CA ARG A 88 10.81 12.94 -28.04
C ARG A 88 10.87 11.77 -29.03
N LEU A 89 11.99 11.64 -29.77
CA LEU A 89 12.18 10.54 -30.72
C LEU A 89 12.12 9.18 -30.03
N ARG A 90 12.80 9.04 -28.88
CA ARG A 90 12.81 7.79 -28.11
C ARG A 90 11.43 7.44 -27.57
N LEU A 91 10.69 8.41 -27.00
CA LEU A 91 9.31 8.18 -26.52
C LEU A 91 8.37 7.76 -27.67
N ASN A 92 8.49 8.40 -28.84
CA ASN A 92 7.68 8.07 -30.02
C ASN A 92 8.00 6.66 -30.59
N ARG A 93 9.18 6.09 -30.29
CA ARG A 93 9.58 4.74 -30.69
C ARG A 93 9.12 3.66 -29.70
N LEU A 94 8.62 4.04 -28.54
CA LEU A 94 8.09 3.07 -27.58
C LEU A 94 6.72 2.57 -28.03
N HIS A 95 6.61 1.27 -28.23
CA HIS A 95 5.31 0.63 -28.40
C HIS A 95 4.63 0.57 -27.02
N SER A 96 3.61 1.39 -26.84
CA SER A 96 2.83 1.46 -25.61
C SER A 96 1.38 1.76 -25.93
N VAL A 97 0.47 1.13 -25.20
CA VAL A 97 -0.96 1.46 -25.26
C VAL A 97 -1.29 2.74 -24.47
N VAL A 98 -0.35 3.19 -23.65
CA VAL A 98 -0.45 4.47 -22.93
C VAL A 98 0.05 5.58 -23.85
N GLN A 99 -0.74 6.63 -24.06
CA GLN A 99 -0.37 7.78 -24.88
C GLN A 99 0.73 8.62 -24.22
N LEU A 100 1.99 8.31 -24.55
CA LEU A 100 3.15 9.01 -24.01
C LEU A 100 3.30 10.38 -24.71
N GLY A 101 3.07 11.46 -23.95
CA GLY A 101 3.35 12.82 -24.42
C GLY A 101 4.72 13.32 -23.99
N TYR A 102 5.17 14.43 -24.59
CA TYR A 102 6.43 15.07 -24.22
C TYR A 102 6.25 16.58 -24.02
N ASN A 103 6.70 17.06 -22.86
CA ASN A 103 6.75 18.48 -22.50
C ASN A 103 7.87 18.72 -21.46
N SER A 104 7.98 19.97 -20.96
CA SER A 104 9.00 20.35 -19.97
C SER A 104 8.92 19.53 -18.68
N SER A 105 7.74 19.20 -18.19
CA SER A 105 7.55 18.36 -16.99
C SER A 105 8.08 16.94 -17.23
N VAL A 106 7.74 16.32 -18.37
CA VAL A 106 8.27 14.98 -18.74
C VAL A 106 9.79 15.01 -18.88
N ARG A 107 10.35 16.03 -19.53
CA ARG A 107 11.80 16.25 -19.62
C ARG A 107 12.45 16.25 -18.24
N SER A 108 11.89 17.02 -17.31
CA SER A 108 12.40 17.13 -15.95
C SER A 108 12.44 15.79 -15.23
N TYR A 109 11.42 14.94 -15.38
CA TYR A 109 11.42 13.60 -14.79
C TYR A 109 12.36 12.61 -15.50
N ILE A 110 12.50 12.69 -16.83
CA ILE A 110 13.54 11.92 -17.54
C ILE A 110 14.92 12.29 -17.00
N ASN A 111 15.21 13.59 -16.88
CA ASN A 111 16.49 14.05 -16.34
C ASN A 111 16.69 13.60 -14.89
N LEU A 112 15.66 13.63 -14.06
CA LEU A 112 15.73 13.16 -12.68
C LEU A 112 16.19 11.69 -12.62
N TYR A 113 15.53 10.78 -13.31
CA TYR A 113 15.85 9.36 -13.29
C TYR A 113 17.13 9.02 -14.05
N ALA A 114 17.27 9.55 -15.26
CA ALA A 114 18.32 9.11 -16.19
C ALA A 114 19.66 9.84 -16.01
N ASN A 115 19.67 11.01 -15.36
CA ASN A 115 20.85 11.83 -15.23
C ASN A 115 21.18 12.19 -13.78
N THR A 116 20.23 12.73 -13.00
CA THR A 116 20.49 13.24 -11.65
C THR A 116 20.54 12.13 -10.60
N ARG A 117 19.60 11.19 -10.62
CA ARG A 117 19.43 10.13 -9.60
C ARG A 117 19.85 8.76 -10.12
N LYS A 118 20.96 8.66 -10.86
CA LYS A 118 21.45 7.40 -11.44
C LYS A 118 21.68 6.31 -10.41
N ARG A 119 22.16 6.67 -9.22
CA ARG A 119 22.33 5.75 -8.09
C ARG A 119 21.01 5.07 -7.72
N SER A 120 19.98 5.87 -7.46
CA SER A 120 18.64 5.34 -7.12
C SER A 120 18.03 4.56 -8.27
N SER A 121 18.21 5.04 -9.52
CA SER A 121 17.72 4.36 -10.71
C SER A 121 18.40 3.00 -10.93
N SER A 122 19.69 2.86 -10.64
CA SER A 122 20.42 1.60 -10.66
C SER A 122 19.79 0.57 -9.70
N VAL A 123 19.46 1.00 -8.48
CA VAL A 123 18.79 0.13 -7.47
C VAL A 123 17.37 -0.20 -7.89
N ILE A 124 16.58 0.79 -8.37
CA ILE A 124 15.23 0.56 -8.89
C ILE A 124 15.23 -0.48 -10.01
N LEU A 125 16.18 -0.39 -10.93
CA LEU A 125 16.34 -1.37 -12.02
C LEU A 125 16.66 -2.77 -11.48
N GLY A 126 17.52 -2.89 -10.48
CA GLY A 126 17.81 -4.16 -9.81
C GLY A 126 16.58 -4.76 -9.12
N LEU A 127 15.81 -3.93 -8.38
CA LEU A 127 14.56 -4.36 -7.76
C LEU A 127 13.49 -4.74 -8.78
N ALA A 128 13.43 -4.02 -9.90
CA ALA A 128 12.51 -4.33 -11.00
C ALA A 128 12.78 -5.71 -11.60
N GLN A 129 14.06 -6.12 -11.71
CA GLN A 129 14.42 -7.47 -12.16
C GLN A 129 13.90 -8.57 -11.22
N TYR A 130 13.76 -8.27 -9.92
CA TYR A 130 13.18 -9.20 -8.96
C TYR A 130 11.64 -9.21 -8.97
N TYR A 131 11.01 -8.02 -8.94
CA TYR A 131 9.56 -7.93 -8.75
C TYR A 131 8.76 -8.10 -10.04
N TYR A 132 9.16 -7.47 -11.14
CA TYR A 132 8.32 -7.38 -12.35
C TYR A 132 8.04 -8.72 -13.02
N PRO A 133 8.97 -9.67 -13.13
CA PRO A 133 8.65 -10.98 -13.70
C PRO A 133 7.57 -11.74 -12.90
N ARG A 134 7.47 -11.47 -11.59
CA ARG A 134 6.47 -12.06 -10.72
C ARG A 134 5.12 -11.33 -10.78
N MET A 135 5.14 -10.04 -11.08
CA MET A 135 3.95 -9.19 -11.20
C MET A 135 3.29 -9.32 -12.57
N ALA A 136 4.05 -9.61 -13.62
CA ALA A 136 3.59 -9.65 -15.01
C ALA A 136 2.40 -10.59 -15.20
N SER A 137 2.47 -11.82 -14.69
CA SER A 137 1.37 -12.79 -14.77
C SER A 137 0.07 -12.33 -14.09
N ILE A 138 0.19 -11.46 -13.06
CA ILE A 138 -0.97 -10.89 -12.38
C ILE A 138 -1.60 -9.81 -13.26
N PHE A 139 -0.80 -8.98 -13.93
CA PHE A 139 -1.28 -7.94 -14.83
C PHE A 139 -1.95 -8.55 -16.07
N ASP A 140 -1.32 -9.57 -16.65
CA ASP A 140 -1.88 -10.35 -17.79
C ASP A 140 -3.25 -10.95 -17.44
N LYS A 141 -3.39 -11.55 -16.26
CA LYS A 141 -4.66 -12.12 -15.76
C LYS A 141 -5.83 -11.13 -15.79
N TYR A 142 -5.57 -9.84 -15.71
CA TYR A 142 -6.59 -8.78 -15.65
C TYR A 142 -6.63 -7.89 -16.89
N ASP A 143 -5.94 -8.26 -17.97
CA ASP A 143 -5.82 -7.46 -19.21
C ASP A 143 -5.35 -6.03 -18.93
N VAL A 144 -4.39 -5.86 -18.02
CA VAL A 144 -3.78 -4.58 -17.67
C VAL A 144 -2.38 -4.51 -18.27
N PRO A 145 -2.04 -3.44 -19.02
CA PRO A 145 -0.72 -3.30 -19.63
C PRO A 145 0.41 -3.41 -18.61
N GLU A 146 1.40 -4.25 -18.90
CA GLU A 146 2.54 -4.50 -17.99
C GLU A 146 3.33 -3.23 -17.67
N GLU A 147 3.41 -2.27 -18.59
CA GLU A 147 4.09 -1.01 -18.36
C GLU A 147 3.51 -0.21 -17.19
N LEU A 148 2.25 -0.46 -16.78
CA LEU A 148 1.67 0.18 -15.60
C LEU A 148 2.31 -0.30 -14.29
N MET A 149 3.08 -1.40 -14.29
CA MET A 149 3.92 -1.77 -13.15
C MET A 149 4.93 -0.68 -12.78
N TYR A 150 5.32 0.18 -13.74
CA TYR A 150 6.23 1.30 -13.47
C TYR A 150 5.64 2.37 -12.55
N LEU A 151 4.33 2.33 -12.26
CA LEU A 151 3.72 3.13 -11.21
C LEU A 151 4.34 2.86 -9.82
N THR A 152 4.77 1.62 -9.55
CA THR A 152 5.47 1.29 -8.30
C THR A 152 6.75 2.10 -8.08
N ILE A 153 7.38 2.57 -9.17
CA ILE A 153 8.57 3.43 -9.10
C ILE A 153 8.18 4.79 -8.51
N ILE A 154 7.10 5.40 -9.00
CA ILE A 154 6.67 6.73 -8.53
C ILE A 154 5.91 6.65 -7.20
N GLU A 155 5.33 5.51 -6.86
CA GLU A 155 4.63 5.31 -5.60
C GLU A 155 5.59 5.08 -4.42
N SER A 156 6.58 4.21 -4.57
CA SER A 156 7.42 3.79 -3.45
C SER A 156 8.90 3.54 -3.81
N SER A 157 9.31 3.76 -5.06
CA SER A 157 10.58 3.27 -5.58
C SER A 157 10.77 1.76 -5.37
N LEU A 158 9.69 0.98 -5.54
CA LEU A 158 9.64 -0.47 -5.33
C LEU A 158 9.86 -0.92 -3.87
N ASN A 159 9.63 -0.05 -2.88
CA ASN A 159 9.78 -0.39 -1.46
C ASN A 159 8.45 -0.94 -0.88
N PRO A 160 8.37 -2.24 -0.53
CA PRO A 160 7.14 -2.85 -0.01
C PRO A 160 6.78 -2.39 1.41
N THR A 161 7.73 -1.81 2.15
CA THR A 161 7.50 -1.34 3.53
C THR A 161 7.24 0.16 3.62
N ALA A 162 7.26 0.88 2.49
CA ALA A 162 7.06 2.32 2.46
C ALA A 162 5.71 2.73 3.05
N VAL A 163 5.72 3.79 3.88
CA VAL A 163 4.51 4.38 4.47
C VAL A 163 4.55 5.89 4.28
N SER A 164 3.56 6.44 3.60
CA SER A 164 3.47 7.89 3.42
C SER A 164 2.93 8.60 4.66
N PRO A 165 3.14 9.92 4.82
CA PRO A 165 2.55 10.72 5.90
C PRO A 165 1.02 10.64 5.95
N ALA A 166 0.36 10.39 4.81
CA ALA A 166 -1.08 10.21 4.73
C ALA A 166 -1.53 8.77 5.09
N GLY A 167 -0.59 7.83 5.26
CA GLY A 167 -0.84 6.44 5.61
C GLY A 167 -1.08 5.52 4.42
N ALA A 168 -0.74 5.96 3.20
CA ALA A 168 -0.61 5.05 2.07
C ALA A 168 0.57 4.10 2.33
N THR A 169 0.43 2.82 2.03
CA THR A 169 1.37 1.79 2.47
C THR A 169 1.68 0.80 1.35
N GLY A 170 2.94 0.33 1.34
CA GLY A 170 3.42 -0.75 0.49
C GLY A 170 3.91 -0.29 -0.87
N ILE A 171 4.29 -1.26 -1.70
CA ILE A 171 4.88 -1.03 -3.02
C ILE A 171 3.95 -0.21 -3.95
N TRP A 172 2.64 -0.37 -3.79
CA TRP A 172 1.57 0.29 -4.54
C TRP A 172 0.93 1.48 -3.81
N GLN A 173 1.40 1.83 -2.62
CA GLN A 173 0.90 2.93 -1.78
C GLN A 173 -0.62 2.96 -1.59
N PHE A 174 -1.21 1.79 -1.31
CA PHE A 174 -2.64 1.73 -1.04
C PHE A 174 -3.02 2.51 0.23
N MET A 175 -4.02 3.37 0.10
CA MET A 175 -4.75 3.89 1.26
C MET A 175 -5.56 2.75 1.91
N TYR A 176 -5.72 2.80 3.23
CA TYR A 176 -6.43 1.75 4.00
C TYR A 176 -7.78 1.37 3.39
N GLN A 177 -8.63 2.35 3.09
CA GLN A 177 -9.98 2.09 2.55
C GLN A 177 -9.93 1.47 1.16
N THR A 178 -9.07 1.98 0.28
CA THR A 178 -8.92 1.46 -1.09
C THR A 178 -8.37 0.04 -1.05
N GLY A 179 -7.32 -0.23 -0.24
CA GLY A 179 -6.79 -1.58 -0.08
C GLY A 179 -7.86 -2.57 0.39
N LYS A 180 -8.67 -2.17 1.38
CA LYS A 180 -9.77 -3.00 1.88
C LYS A 180 -10.86 -3.25 0.84
N MET A 181 -11.16 -2.29 -0.05
CA MET A 181 -12.11 -2.49 -1.16
C MET A 181 -11.66 -3.58 -2.12
N TYR A 182 -10.35 -3.73 -2.30
CA TYR A 182 -9.75 -4.76 -3.14
C TYR A 182 -9.30 -6.01 -2.38
N GLY A 183 -9.75 -6.18 -1.12
CA GLY A 183 -9.58 -7.40 -0.34
C GLY A 183 -8.25 -7.49 0.42
N LEU A 184 -7.47 -6.40 0.49
CA LEU A 184 -6.25 -6.39 1.30
C LEU A 184 -6.60 -6.30 2.79
N GLU A 185 -6.12 -7.27 3.54
CA GLU A 185 -6.32 -7.31 4.98
C GLU A 185 -5.34 -6.37 5.70
N VAL A 186 -5.86 -5.62 6.67
CA VAL A 186 -5.04 -4.80 7.57
C VAL A 186 -5.57 -4.95 8.98
N ASN A 187 -4.83 -5.68 9.80
CA ASN A 187 -5.17 -5.94 11.19
C ASN A 187 -3.95 -5.74 12.12
N THR A 188 -4.00 -6.27 13.33
CA THR A 188 -2.95 -6.17 14.35
C THR A 188 -1.60 -6.73 13.89
N PHE A 189 -1.62 -7.87 13.20
CA PHE A 189 -0.43 -8.63 12.85
C PHE A 189 -0.12 -8.62 11.37
N VAL A 190 -1.10 -8.35 10.50
CA VAL A 190 -0.98 -8.40 9.05
C VAL A 190 -1.30 -7.04 8.44
N ASP A 191 -0.57 -6.67 7.38
CA ASP A 191 -0.89 -5.57 6.48
C ASP A 191 -0.58 -6.02 5.04
N ASP A 192 -1.58 -6.56 4.35
CA ASP A 192 -1.44 -7.09 3.00
C ASP A 192 -1.05 -6.04 1.95
N ARG A 193 -1.14 -4.74 2.26
CA ARG A 193 -0.64 -3.68 1.40
C ARG A 193 0.88 -3.73 1.25
N ARG A 194 1.57 -4.38 2.19
CA ARG A 194 3.01 -4.61 2.18
C ARG A 194 3.39 -5.90 1.45
N ASP A 195 2.46 -6.84 1.25
CA ASP A 195 2.71 -8.03 0.43
C ASP A 195 2.77 -7.63 -1.04
N PRO A 196 3.93 -7.73 -1.73
CA PRO A 196 4.05 -7.25 -3.10
C PRO A 196 3.09 -7.93 -4.07
N MET A 197 2.81 -9.23 -3.90
CA MET A 197 1.96 -9.98 -4.84
C MET A 197 0.47 -9.72 -4.58
N LYS A 198 0.02 -9.74 -3.32
CA LYS A 198 -1.36 -9.40 -2.97
C LYS A 198 -1.70 -7.95 -3.35
N ALA A 199 -0.76 -7.02 -3.04
CA ALA A 199 -0.94 -5.62 -3.41
C ALA A 199 -0.96 -5.42 -4.94
N THR A 200 -0.19 -6.21 -5.70
CA THR A 200 -0.21 -6.17 -7.18
C THR A 200 -1.54 -6.67 -7.73
N ASP A 201 -2.10 -7.78 -7.21
CA ASP A 201 -3.43 -8.24 -7.61
C ASP A 201 -4.51 -7.18 -7.38
N ALA A 202 -4.47 -6.54 -6.22
CA ALA A 202 -5.37 -5.43 -5.91
C ALA A 202 -5.17 -4.22 -6.84
N ALA A 203 -3.91 -3.87 -7.17
CA ALA A 203 -3.58 -2.74 -8.04
C ALA A 203 -4.02 -2.98 -9.49
N ALA A 204 -3.78 -4.18 -10.02
CA ALA A 204 -4.22 -4.54 -11.37
C ALA A 204 -5.74 -4.44 -11.50
N ARG A 205 -6.50 -4.97 -10.53
CA ARG A 205 -7.97 -4.81 -10.49
C ARG A 205 -8.40 -3.35 -10.37
N HIS A 206 -7.73 -2.57 -9.54
CA HIS A 206 -8.05 -1.15 -9.38
C HIS A 206 -7.77 -0.35 -10.66
N LEU A 207 -6.63 -0.57 -11.30
CA LEU A 207 -6.27 0.09 -12.56
C LEU A 207 -7.24 -0.28 -13.69
N ARG A 208 -7.63 -1.55 -13.81
CA ARG A 208 -8.65 -2.00 -14.76
C ARG A 208 -9.99 -1.30 -14.51
N ASP A 209 -10.44 -1.23 -13.24
CA ASP A 209 -11.71 -0.55 -12.91
C ASP A 209 -11.66 0.95 -13.25
N LEU A 210 -10.51 1.60 -13.06
CA LEU A 210 -10.31 3.00 -13.44
C LEU A 210 -10.30 3.18 -14.97
N TYR A 211 -9.66 2.26 -15.70
CA TYR A 211 -9.67 2.29 -17.16
C TYR A 211 -11.09 2.08 -17.71
N ASN A 212 -11.87 1.17 -17.15
CA ASN A 212 -13.26 0.95 -17.52
C ASN A 212 -14.16 2.20 -17.28
N ILE A 213 -13.75 3.12 -16.40
CA ILE A 213 -14.44 4.37 -16.15
C ILE A 213 -14.08 5.44 -17.18
N PHE A 214 -12.79 5.55 -17.53
CA PHE A 214 -12.26 6.69 -18.29
C PHE A 214 -11.89 6.38 -19.74
N ASN A 215 -11.68 5.10 -20.07
CA ASN A 215 -11.22 4.60 -21.38
C ASN A 215 -9.96 5.33 -21.91
N ASP A 216 -9.14 5.85 -20.98
CA ASP A 216 -7.86 6.51 -21.24
C ASP A 216 -6.91 6.17 -20.09
N TRP A 217 -5.74 5.60 -20.41
CA TRP A 217 -4.78 5.20 -19.38
C TRP A 217 -4.16 6.38 -18.63
N GLY A 218 -3.96 7.53 -19.28
CA GLY A 218 -3.46 8.74 -18.61
C GLY A 218 -4.43 9.25 -17.56
N LEU A 219 -5.75 9.22 -17.85
CA LEU A 219 -6.80 9.55 -16.89
C LEU A 219 -6.96 8.46 -15.81
N ALA A 220 -6.84 7.18 -16.15
CA ALA A 220 -6.86 6.09 -15.18
C ALA A 220 -5.68 6.17 -14.18
N ILE A 221 -4.47 6.42 -14.68
CA ILE A 221 -3.26 6.69 -13.87
C ILE A 221 -3.49 7.91 -12.97
N SER A 222 -4.07 8.99 -13.51
CA SER A 222 -4.39 10.18 -12.72
C SER A 222 -5.42 9.89 -11.62
N ALA A 223 -6.41 9.06 -11.93
CA ALA A 223 -7.44 8.64 -10.98
C ALA A 223 -6.91 7.71 -9.89
N TYR A 224 -5.88 6.91 -10.19
CA TYR A 224 -5.16 6.12 -9.19
C TYR A 224 -4.57 7.03 -8.10
N ASN A 225 -3.97 8.16 -8.50
CA ASN A 225 -3.37 9.13 -7.58
C ASN A 225 -4.42 9.97 -6.82
N CYS A 226 -5.36 10.61 -7.51
CA CYS A 226 -6.26 11.58 -6.87
C CYS A 226 -7.70 11.07 -6.65
N GLY A 227 -8.01 9.88 -7.13
CA GLY A 227 -9.35 9.30 -7.09
C GLY A 227 -10.23 9.71 -8.28
N ALA A 228 -11.09 8.79 -8.72
CA ALA A 228 -11.95 8.94 -9.89
C ALA A 228 -12.84 10.20 -9.85
N ASN A 229 -13.32 10.60 -8.68
CA ASN A 229 -14.19 11.78 -8.57
C ASN A 229 -13.47 13.10 -8.91
N ASN A 230 -12.18 13.21 -8.59
CA ASN A 230 -11.41 14.41 -8.95
C ASN A 230 -11.15 14.48 -10.45
N VAL A 231 -10.89 13.32 -11.09
CA VAL A 231 -10.76 13.25 -12.55
C VAL A 231 -12.08 13.59 -13.23
N ARG A 232 -13.22 13.06 -12.78
CA ARG A 232 -14.55 13.43 -13.32
C ARG A 232 -14.82 14.94 -13.23
N LYS A 233 -14.50 15.58 -12.09
CA LYS A 233 -14.61 17.03 -11.94
C LYS A 233 -13.69 17.78 -12.90
N ALA A 234 -12.49 17.28 -13.15
CA ALA A 234 -11.56 17.87 -14.10
C ALA A 234 -12.08 17.76 -15.54
N ILE A 235 -12.62 16.61 -15.94
CA ILE A 235 -13.29 16.39 -17.23
C ILE A 235 -14.45 17.40 -17.41
N THR A 236 -15.33 17.53 -16.42
CA THR A 236 -16.44 18.50 -16.49
C THR A 236 -15.92 19.94 -16.67
N ARG A 237 -14.87 20.34 -15.91
CA ARG A 237 -14.27 21.68 -16.00
C ARG A 237 -13.55 21.95 -17.32
N SER A 238 -13.04 20.92 -17.96
CA SER A 238 -12.38 21.02 -19.28
C SER A 238 -13.36 21.07 -20.45
N GLY A 239 -14.67 21.06 -20.19
CA GLY A 239 -15.70 21.04 -21.25
C GLY A 239 -15.93 19.64 -21.82
N GLY A 240 -15.70 18.58 -21.01
CA GLY A 240 -15.95 17.19 -21.42
C GLY A 240 -14.80 16.51 -22.17
N LYS A 241 -13.59 17.07 -22.08
CA LYS A 241 -12.38 16.43 -22.68
C LYS A 241 -12.10 15.09 -22.04
N THR A 242 -11.61 14.12 -22.82
CA THR A 242 -11.40 12.72 -22.41
C THR A 242 -9.96 12.24 -22.56
N ASN A 243 -9.02 13.14 -22.85
CA ASN A 243 -7.59 12.85 -22.95
C ASN A 243 -6.83 13.53 -21.79
N PHE A 244 -5.88 12.85 -21.18
CA PHE A 244 -5.11 13.38 -20.05
C PHE A 244 -4.52 14.77 -20.34
N TRP A 245 -3.88 14.97 -21.50
CA TRP A 245 -3.18 16.23 -21.80
C TRP A 245 -4.11 17.42 -21.91
N GLU A 246 -5.34 17.21 -22.35
CA GLU A 246 -6.37 18.27 -22.42
C GLU A 246 -7.02 18.52 -21.05
N VAL A 247 -7.09 17.50 -20.18
CA VAL A 247 -7.69 17.57 -18.84
C VAL A 247 -6.68 18.03 -17.79
N ARG A 248 -5.38 17.88 -18.05
CA ARG A 248 -4.27 18.07 -17.09
C ARG A 248 -4.39 19.36 -16.27
N ALA A 249 -4.63 20.49 -16.91
CA ALA A 249 -4.70 21.81 -16.24
C ALA A 249 -5.82 21.91 -15.20
N TYR A 250 -6.84 21.05 -15.29
CA TYR A 250 -8.01 21.02 -14.40
C TYR A 250 -7.89 20.01 -13.26
N LEU A 251 -6.86 19.14 -13.31
CA LEU A 251 -6.56 18.17 -12.25
C LEU A 251 -5.99 18.87 -11.00
N PRO A 252 -6.02 18.22 -9.82
CA PRO A 252 -5.25 18.66 -8.66
C PRO A 252 -3.77 18.85 -9.04
N ARG A 253 -3.13 19.91 -8.53
CA ARG A 253 -1.75 20.28 -8.91
C ARG A 253 -0.75 19.11 -8.80
N GLU A 254 -0.79 18.35 -7.71
CA GLU A 254 0.05 17.16 -7.53
C GLU A 254 -0.16 16.14 -8.66
N THR A 255 -1.42 15.90 -9.04
CA THR A 255 -1.80 14.95 -10.09
C THR A 255 -1.38 15.39 -11.49
N GLN A 256 -1.29 16.69 -11.74
CA GLN A 256 -0.78 17.23 -13.01
C GLN A 256 0.63 16.76 -13.35
N ASN A 257 1.44 16.44 -12.34
CA ASN A 257 2.82 15.98 -12.48
C ASN A 257 2.96 14.45 -12.30
N TYR A 258 1.91 13.76 -11.89
CA TYR A 258 1.97 12.32 -11.61
C TYR A 258 2.15 11.50 -12.90
N PHE A 259 1.37 11.77 -13.94
CA PHE A 259 1.52 11.11 -15.24
C PHE A 259 2.84 11.47 -15.96
N PRO A 260 3.30 12.75 -16.00
CA PRO A 260 4.66 13.06 -16.43
C PRO A 260 5.77 12.30 -15.68
N ALA A 261 5.63 12.10 -14.36
CA ALA A 261 6.59 11.31 -13.58
C ALA A 261 6.59 9.83 -13.99
N TYR A 262 5.42 9.25 -14.25
CA TYR A 262 5.28 7.91 -14.80
C TYR A 262 5.98 7.78 -16.17
N ILE A 263 5.80 8.73 -17.08
CA ILE A 263 6.48 8.73 -18.39
C ILE A 263 7.99 8.79 -18.20
N GLY A 264 8.50 9.59 -17.27
CA GLY A 264 9.93 9.65 -16.93
C GLY A 264 10.46 8.32 -16.42
N ALA A 265 9.72 7.64 -15.53
CA ALA A 265 10.06 6.30 -15.05
C ALA A 265 10.04 5.26 -16.18
N PHE A 266 9.02 5.30 -17.03
CA PHE A 266 8.91 4.43 -18.20
C PHE A 266 10.11 4.61 -19.15
N TYR A 267 10.44 5.86 -19.47
CA TYR A 267 11.62 6.18 -20.29
C TYR A 267 12.89 5.58 -19.67
N MET A 268 13.13 5.77 -18.39
CA MET A 268 14.28 5.23 -17.68
C MET A 268 14.34 3.71 -17.78
N MET A 269 13.23 3.02 -17.54
CA MET A 269 13.14 1.55 -17.63
C MET A 269 13.51 1.00 -19.01
N LYS A 270 13.24 1.73 -20.08
CA LYS A 270 13.53 1.30 -21.45
C LYS A 270 14.91 1.75 -21.97
N TYR A 271 15.39 2.91 -21.52
CA TYR A 271 16.59 3.54 -22.08
C TYR A 271 17.75 3.72 -21.09
N TYR A 272 17.71 3.09 -19.91
CA TYR A 272 18.76 3.22 -18.88
C TYR A 272 20.19 2.97 -19.41
N LYS A 273 20.37 1.97 -20.31
CA LYS A 273 21.68 1.67 -20.92
C LYS A 273 22.22 2.85 -21.71
N MET A 274 21.37 3.61 -22.40
CA MET A 274 21.74 4.79 -23.18
C MET A 274 22.18 5.97 -22.31
N HIS A 275 21.90 5.89 -20.99
CA HIS A 275 22.33 6.87 -19.99
C HIS A 275 23.50 6.36 -19.14
N GLY A 276 24.10 5.22 -19.50
CA GLY A 276 25.20 4.61 -18.76
C GLY A 276 24.80 4.12 -17.38
N ILE A 277 23.52 3.72 -17.20
CA ILE A 277 23.04 3.15 -15.95
C ILE A 277 23.08 1.62 -16.06
N THR A 278 23.65 0.96 -15.04
CA THR A 278 23.65 -0.49 -14.89
C THR A 278 22.75 -0.88 -13.73
N PRO A 279 21.83 -1.86 -13.87
CA PRO A 279 21.06 -2.37 -12.74
C PRO A 279 21.97 -2.87 -11.63
N ALA A 280 21.69 -2.48 -10.40
CA ALA A 280 22.42 -2.99 -9.24
C ALA A 280 22.05 -4.47 -8.99
N ASP A 281 23.06 -5.28 -8.69
CA ASP A 281 22.86 -6.68 -8.29
C ASP A 281 22.32 -6.74 -6.85
N ILE A 282 21.01 -6.57 -6.71
CA ILE A 282 20.30 -6.64 -5.44
C ILE A 282 20.03 -8.11 -5.12
N ARG A 283 20.73 -8.63 -4.12
CA ARG A 283 20.65 -10.04 -3.73
C ARG A 283 19.43 -10.34 -2.85
N ILE A 284 18.22 -10.13 -3.39
CA ILE A 284 17.03 -10.74 -2.83
C ILE A 284 17.03 -12.20 -3.28
N PRO A 285 16.86 -13.19 -2.37
CA PRO A 285 16.86 -14.58 -2.75
C PRO A 285 15.86 -14.88 -3.87
N LEU A 286 16.29 -15.61 -4.90
CA LEU A 286 15.43 -16.04 -6.02
C LEU A 286 14.80 -17.42 -5.77
N ASP A 287 15.46 -18.24 -4.98
CA ASP A 287 15.10 -19.61 -4.56
C ASP A 287 14.11 -19.64 -3.39
N VAL A 288 13.19 -18.66 -3.37
CA VAL A 288 12.19 -18.50 -2.31
C VAL A 288 10.97 -19.35 -2.62
N ASP A 289 10.48 -20.07 -1.59
CA ASP A 289 9.23 -20.80 -1.64
C ASP A 289 8.33 -20.42 -0.46
N THR A 290 7.13 -20.96 -0.39
CA THR A 290 6.11 -20.61 0.60
C THR A 290 5.59 -21.86 1.31
N LEU A 291 5.68 -21.85 2.64
CA LEU A 291 5.10 -22.86 3.52
C LEU A 291 3.90 -22.27 4.26
N MET A 292 2.78 -22.98 4.29
CA MET A 292 1.61 -22.61 5.11
C MET A 292 1.78 -23.13 6.53
N ILE A 293 2.09 -22.25 7.47
CA ILE A 293 2.26 -22.62 8.89
C ILE A 293 0.95 -22.50 9.65
N LYS A 294 0.75 -23.45 10.58
CA LYS A 294 -0.53 -23.65 11.30
C LYS A 294 -0.48 -23.23 12.75
N LYS A 295 0.66 -22.75 13.22
CA LYS A 295 0.87 -22.30 14.60
C LYS A 295 1.61 -20.97 14.57
N GLU A 296 1.26 -20.07 15.48
CA GLU A 296 1.92 -18.77 15.57
C GLU A 296 3.42 -18.92 15.83
N VAL A 297 4.21 -18.04 15.22
CA VAL A 297 5.67 -18.02 15.38
C VAL A 297 6.20 -16.60 15.26
N HIS A 298 7.17 -16.27 16.09
CA HIS A 298 7.91 -15.02 16.01
C HIS A 298 9.15 -15.18 15.11
N PHE A 299 9.50 -14.17 14.33
CA PHE A 299 10.64 -14.24 13.41
C PHE A 299 11.96 -14.54 14.10
N GLU A 300 12.16 -14.04 15.33
CA GLU A 300 13.36 -14.32 16.11
C GLU A 300 13.49 -15.81 16.48
N GLN A 301 12.39 -16.52 16.68
CA GLN A 301 12.42 -17.97 16.91
C GLN A 301 12.95 -18.71 15.68
N ILE A 302 12.48 -18.32 14.49
CA ILE A 302 12.94 -18.87 13.22
C ILE A 302 14.42 -18.52 13.00
N ALA A 303 14.76 -17.24 13.15
CA ALA A 303 16.10 -16.71 12.92
C ALA A 303 17.14 -17.42 13.79
N HIS A 304 16.84 -17.57 15.09
CA HIS A 304 17.77 -18.19 16.04
C HIS A 304 17.97 -19.68 15.77
N VAL A 305 16.88 -20.44 15.65
CA VAL A 305 16.97 -21.90 15.50
C VAL A 305 17.56 -22.31 14.15
N LEU A 306 17.22 -21.58 13.08
CA LEU A 306 17.78 -21.84 11.75
C LEU A 306 19.10 -21.12 11.48
N ASN A 307 19.56 -20.25 12.38
CA ASN A 307 20.74 -19.41 12.22
C ASN A 307 20.72 -18.62 10.89
N ILE A 308 19.62 -17.89 10.67
CA ILE A 308 19.44 -17.00 9.52
C ILE A 308 19.16 -15.56 9.99
N ASP A 309 19.48 -14.58 9.15
CA ASP A 309 19.26 -13.18 9.49
C ASP A 309 17.75 -12.86 9.60
N VAL A 310 17.34 -12.32 10.74
CA VAL A 310 15.94 -11.91 10.96
C VAL A 310 15.49 -10.86 9.96
N GLU A 311 16.38 -10.01 9.47
CA GLU A 311 16.06 -8.99 8.46
C GLU A 311 15.81 -9.62 7.07
N GLU A 312 16.43 -10.77 6.76
CA GLU A 312 16.07 -11.54 5.57
C GLU A 312 14.64 -12.08 5.68
N ILE A 313 14.26 -12.64 6.85
CA ILE A 313 12.89 -13.09 7.10
C ILE A 313 11.89 -11.96 6.95
N LYS A 314 12.18 -10.77 7.53
CA LYS A 314 11.33 -9.57 7.39
C LYS A 314 11.20 -9.11 5.95
N THR A 315 12.30 -9.17 5.20
CA THR A 315 12.34 -8.77 3.79
C THR A 315 11.48 -9.66 2.91
N LEU A 316 11.50 -10.96 3.16
CA LEU A 316 10.69 -11.94 2.43
C LEU A 316 9.21 -11.95 2.87
N ASN A 317 8.92 -11.43 4.08
CA ASN A 317 7.60 -11.45 4.70
C ASN A 317 7.17 -10.05 5.20
N PRO A 318 7.19 -9.02 4.35
CA PRO A 318 7.00 -7.63 4.78
C PRO A 318 5.57 -7.33 5.26
N GLN A 319 4.61 -8.19 4.97
CA GLN A 319 3.21 -8.09 5.40
C GLN A 319 3.02 -8.28 6.90
N TYR A 320 3.94 -8.99 7.58
CA TYR A 320 3.78 -9.26 9.01
C TYR A 320 4.28 -8.11 9.87
N LYS A 321 3.41 -7.67 10.75
CA LYS A 321 3.74 -6.68 11.77
C LYS A 321 4.19 -7.38 13.04
N ARG A 322 4.96 -6.67 13.89
CA ARG A 322 5.46 -7.19 15.16
C ARG A 322 6.33 -8.46 15.04
N ASN A 323 6.85 -8.74 13.83
CA ASN A 323 7.63 -9.93 13.53
C ASN A 323 6.92 -11.25 13.87
N VAL A 324 5.59 -11.29 13.80
CA VAL A 324 4.77 -12.46 14.15
C VAL A 324 3.96 -12.91 12.95
N ILE A 325 4.04 -14.19 12.64
CA ILE A 325 3.10 -14.89 11.77
C ILE A 325 1.93 -15.35 12.66
N PRO A 326 0.72 -14.79 12.45
CA PRO A 326 -0.37 -14.91 13.41
C PRO A 326 -1.26 -16.13 13.16
N ALA A 327 -0.66 -17.31 12.99
CA ALA A 327 -1.40 -18.54 12.75
C ALA A 327 -2.12 -19.06 14.03
N PHE A 328 -2.88 -18.16 14.69
CA PHE A 328 -3.64 -18.49 15.91
C PHE A 328 -4.94 -19.23 15.62
N THR A 329 -5.56 -18.96 14.47
CA THR A 329 -6.89 -19.49 14.12
C THR A 329 -6.96 -20.09 12.72
N GLU A 330 -6.07 -19.67 11.84
CA GLU A 330 -5.98 -20.12 10.46
C GLU A 330 -4.52 -20.16 10.00
N PRO A 331 -4.17 -20.95 8.97
CA PRO A 331 -2.79 -21.01 8.46
C PRO A 331 -2.38 -19.71 7.77
N PHE A 332 -1.09 -19.34 7.92
CA PHE A 332 -0.50 -18.18 7.28
C PHE A 332 0.76 -18.53 6.48
N PRO A 333 1.06 -17.86 5.35
CA PRO A 333 2.23 -18.14 4.53
C PRO A 333 3.52 -17.62 5.18
N LEU A 334 4.54 -18.48 5.24
CA LEU A 334 5.93 -18.13 5.54
C LEU A 334 6.75 -18.29 4.26
N ARG A 335 7.47 -17.24 3.85
CA ARG A 335 8.40 -17.28 2.72
C ARG A 335 9.82 -17.28 3.23
N LEU A 336 10.57 -18.30 2.86
CA LEU A 336 12.02 -18.43 3.10
C LEU A 336 12.69 -18.99 1.85
N ARG A 337 14.01 -19.11 1.86
CA ARG A 337 14.72 -19.91 0.87
C ARG A 337 14.24 -21.36 0.96
N ARG A 338 14.20 -22.07 -0.13
CA ARG A 338 13.68 -23.44 -0.17
C ARG A 338 14.38 -24.35 0.84
N HIS A 339 15.71 -24.32 0.91
CA HIS A 339 16.45 -25.14 1.88
C HIS A 339 16.15 -24.76 3.33
N ASP A 340 15.84 -23.48 3.62
CA ASP A 340 15.48 -23.07 4.99
C ASP A 340 14.05 -23.48 5.35
N LEU A 341 13.14 -23.60 4.37
CA LEU A 341 11.82 -24.17 4.61
C LEU A 341 11.90 -25.66 4.95
N GLU A 342 12.75 -26.43 4.26
CA GLU A 342 12.99 -27.84 4.57
C GLU A 342 13.55 -27.99 6.00
N ARG A 343 14.48 -27.13 6.40
CA ARG A 343 15.00 -27.09 7.79
C ARG A 343 13.94 -26.66 8.79
N PHE A 344 13.07 -25.70 8.41
CA PHE A 344 11.95 -25.28 9.25
C PHE A 344 11.02 -26.46 9.56
N GLU A 345 10.63 -27.26 8.54
CA GLU A 345 9.77 -28.43 8.73
C GLU A 345 10.42 -29.49 9.64
N GLN A 346 11.72 -29.73 9.49
CA GLN A 346 12.48 -30.68 10.34
C GLN A 346 12.62 -30.20 11.80
N MET A 347 12.75 -28.89 12.01
CA MET A 347 13.04 -28.31 13.32
C MET A 347 11.84 -27.55 13.93
N GLN A 348 10.64 -27.69 13.36
CA GLN A 348 9.47 -26.88 13.73
C GLN A 348 9.14 -26.92 15.22
N ASP A 349 9.26 -28.08 15.88
CA ASP A 349 9.01 -28.22 17.33
C ASP A 349 9.99 -27.40 18.18
N SER A 350 11.25 -27.35 17.78
CA SER A 350 12.27 -26.55 18.43
C SER A 350 12.02 -25.07 18.22
N ILE A 351 11.64 -24.68 17.00
CA ILE A 351 11.30 -23.30 16.64
C ILE A 351 10.12 -22.80 17.48
N TYR A 352 9.02 -23.55 17.52
CA TYR A 352 7.83 -23.14 18.27
C TYR A 352 8.03 -23.08 19.78
N LYS A 353 8.99 -23.83 20.33
CA LYS A 353 9.29 -23.85 21.77
C LYS A 353 10.33 -22.81 22.18
N TYR A 354 11.21 -22.39 21.25
CA TYR A 354 12.32 -21.50 21.57
C TYR A 354 11.81 -20.17 22.14
N GLU A 355 12.10 -19.90 23.39
CA GLU A 355 11.77 -18.65 24.12
C GLU A 355 10.34 -18.13 23.86
N TYR A 356 9.36 -19.01 23.71
CA TYR A 356 7.99 -18.64 23.35
C TYR A 356 7.44 -17.52 24.24
N ASP A 357 7.57 -17.66 25.57
CA ASP A 357 7.05 -16.64 26.50
C ASP A 357 7.77 -15.31 26.39
N THR A 358 9.08 -15.33 26.10
CA THR A 358 9.86 -14.09 25.88
C THR A 358 9.29 -13.27 24.74
N TYR A 359 8.88 -13.91 23.64
CA TYR A 359 8.36 -13.21 22.46
C TYR A 359 6.86 -12.96 22.50
N PHE A 360 6.07 -13.87 23.10
CA PHE A 360 4.61 -13.76 23.07
C PHE A 360 3.98 -13.13 24.32
N ALA A 361 4.59 -13.21 25.51
CA ALA A 361 4.05 -12.56 26.69
C ALA A 361 3.87 -11.03 26.51
N PRO A 362 4.83 -10.29 25.91
CA PRO A 362 4.62 -8.86 25.62
C PRO A 362 3.52 -8.58 24.60
N LEU A 363 3.15 -9.59 23.80
CA LEU A 363 2.15 -9.47 22.73
C LEU A 363 0.78 -10.02 23.14
N GLN A 364 0.64 -10.65 24.31
CA GLN A 364 -0.57 -11.35 24.76
C GLN A 364 -1.84 -10.54 24.59
N MET A 365 -1.81 -9.27 24.93
CA MET A 365 -2.96 -8.40 24.76
C MET A 365 -3.35 -8.18 23.30
N TYR A 366 -2.36 -8.07 22.39
CA TYR A 366 -2.63 -7.99 20.95
C TYR A 366 -3.20 -9.32 20.44
N VAL A 367 -2.68 -10.45 20.95
CA VAL A 367 -3.18 -11.79 20.63
C VAL A 367 -4.63 -11.93 21.08
N ASN A 368 -4.95 -11.52 22.31
CA ASN A 368 -6.29 -11.58 22.86
C ASN A 368 -7.27 -10.69 22.06
N THR A 369 -6.84 -9.47 21.70
CA THR A 369 -7.66 -8.58 20.84
C THR A 369 -7.91 -9.21 19.47
N TYR A 370 -6.90 -9.85 18.90
CA TYR A 370 -7.00 -10.49 17.57
C TYR A 370 -7.88 -11.75 17.61
N THR A 371 -7.72 -12.59 18.63
CA THR A 371 -8.47 -13.85 18.78
C THR A 371 -9.84 -13.69 19.45
N GLY A 372 -10.17 -12.48 19.93
CA GLY A 372 -11.43 -12.21 20.65
C GLY A 372 -11.47 -12.77 22.08
N LYS A 373 -10.33 -13.20 22.62
CA LYS A 373 -10.24 -13.70 24.01
C LYS A 373 -10.16 -12.53 24.97
N SER A 374 -10.88 -12.60 26.09
CA SER A 374 -10.79 -11.59 27.17
C SER A 374 -9.80 -12.08 28.24
N ASP A 375 -8.84 -11.22 28.63
CA ASP A 375 -7.89 -11.53 29.70
C ASP A 375 -8.19 -10.77 30.97
N ALA A 376 -8.16 -11.50 32.09
CA ALA A 376 -8.31 -10.96 33.44
C ALA A 376 -6.96 -10.73 34.18
N THR A 377 -5.81 -11.15 33.64
CA THR A 377 -4.59 -11.33 34.46
C THR A 377 -3.32 -10.60 34.01
N THR A 378 -3.31 -9.85 32.92
CA THR A 378 -2.06 -9.24 32.44
C THR A 378 -1.91 -7.79 32.93
N THR A 379 -0.90 -7.52 33.78
CA THR A 379 -0.60 -6.15 34.24
C THR A 379 0.11 -5.38 33.14
N THR A 380 -0.63 -4.53 32.43
CA THR A 380 -0.10 -3.69 31.35
C THR A 380 -0.32 -2.21 31.62
N LYS A 381 0.68 -1.38 31.32
CA LYS A 381 0.53 0.09 31.32
C LYS A 381 0.05 0.57 29.94
N LYS A 382 -1.02 1.36 29.93
CA LYS A 382 -1.56 1.96 28.69
C LYS A 382 -0.63 3.04 28.15
N LYS A 383 -0.34 3.00 26.84
CA LYS A 383 0.34 4.06 26.11
C LYS A 383 -0.71 4.96 25.46
N TYR A 384 -0.58 6.27 25.63
CA TYR A 384 -1.55 7.23 25.13
C TYR A 384 -1.00 8.10 24.00
N HIS A 385 -1.87 8.50 23.08
CA HIS A 385 -1.68 9.54 22.09
C HIS A 385 -2.71 10.64 22.28
N THR A 386 -2.29 11.89 22.25
CA THR A 386 -3.21 13.04 22.24
C THR A 386 -3.42 13.49 20.81
N VAL A 387 -4.67 13.47 20.35
CA VAL A 387 -5.05 13.83 18.98
C VAL A 387 -4.67 15.28 18.70
N ARG A 388 -3.94 15.52 17.61
CA ARG A 388 -3.52 16.84 17.15
C ARG A 388 -4.42 17.34 16.02
N SER A 389 -4.39 18.63 15.73
CA SER A 389 -5.13 19.21 14.59
C SER A 389 -4.71 18.54 13.27
N GLY A 390 -5.70 18.17 12.45
CA GLY A 390 -5.49 17.49 11.15
C GLY A 390 -5.20 15.98 11.23
N GLU A 391 -5.17 15.37 12.43
CA GLU A 391 -5.07 13.93 12.58
C GLU A 391 -6.44 13.26 12.44
N SER A 392 -6.51 12.17 11.70
CA SER A 392 -7.65 11.26 11.65
C SER A 392 -7.35 9.97 12.41
N LEU A 393 -8.39 9.25 12.80
CA LEU A 393 -8.23 7.96 13.47
C LEU A 393 -7.37 6.99 12.65
N SER A 394 -7.48 7.03 11.31
CA SER A 394 -6.67 6.20 10.40
C SER A 394 -5.19 6.59 10.41
N LYS A 395 -4.87 7.91 10.43
CA LYS A 395 -3.49 8.38 10.56
C LYS A 395 -2.87 7.95 11.89
N ILE A 396 -3.63 8.07 12.98
CA ILE A 396 -3.17 7.67 14.32
C ILE A 396 -2.98 6.16 14.38
N ALA A 397 -3.92 5.36 13.88
CA ALA A 397 -3.81 3.91 13.83
C ALA A 397 -2.54 3.48 13.09
N ASN A 398 -2.32 4.01 11.87
CA ASN A 398 -1.12 3.72 11.07
C ASN A 398 0.19 4.10 11.80
N LYS A 399 0.22 5.26 12.46
CA LYS A 399 1.40 5.72 13.22
C LYS A 399 1.84 4.75 14.31
N TYR A 400 0.90 4.02 14.90
CA TYR A 400 1.16 3.05 15.98
C TYR A 400 1.05 1.59 15.51
N GLY A 401 0.97 1.36 14.20
CA GLY A 401 0.89 0.02 13.64
C GLY A 401 -0.39 -0.74 14.01
N LEU A 402 -1.48 0.00 14.29
CA LEU A 402 -2.80 -0.54 14.61
C LEU A 402 -3.72 -0.47 13.40
N SER A 403 -4.70 -1.35 13.33
CA SER A 403 -5.87 -1.13 12.46
C SER A 403 -6.80 -0.08 13.09
N VAL A 404 -7.63 0.56 12.26
CA VAL A 404 -8.66 1.49 12.75
C VAL A 404 -9.64 0.78 13.69
N THR A 405 -9.95 -0.48 13.40
CA THR A 405 -10.84 -1.31 14.22
C THR A 405 -10.25 -1.55 15.61
N GLU A 406 -8.97 -1.91 15.70
CA GLU A 406 -8.29 -2.09 16.99
C GLU A 406 -8.24 -0.80 17.79
N LEU A 407 -7.85 0.32 17.15
CA LEU A 407 -7.80 1.61 17.84
C LEU A 407 -9.18 2.01 18.37
N LYS A 408 -10.26 1.70 17.65
CA LYS A 408 -11.64 1.89 18.11
C LYS A 408 -11.97 0.99 19.29
N GLN A 409 -11.67 -0.30 19.22
CA GLN A 409 -11.94 -1.27 20.30
C GLN A 409 -11.18 -0.88 21.57
N MET A 410 -9.88 -0.57 21.46
CA MET A 410 -9.03 -0.16 22.59
C MET A 410 -9.58 1.08 23.30
N ASN A 411 -10.30 1.95 22.58
CA ASN A 411 -10.84 3.22 23.08
C ASN A 411 -12.37 3.24 23.19
N LYS A 412 -13.04 2.11 22.94
CA LYS A 412 -14.51 2.00 22.95
C LYS A 412 -15.21 3.05 22.07
N LEU A 413 -14.59 3.39 20.90
CA LEU A 413 -15.12 4.40 19.99
C LEU A 413 -16.22 3.80 19.10
N LYS A 414 -17.37 4.45 19.07
CA LYS A 414 -18.50 4.05 18.21
C LYS A 414 -18.35 4.54 16.75
N SER A 415 -17.55 5.61 16.50
CA SER A 415 -17.33 6.21 15.19
C SER A 415 -15.83 6.41 14.91
N ASN A 416 -15.50 6.82 13.67
CA ASN A 416 -14.13 7.18 13.29
C ASN A 416 -13.78 8.65 13.62
N TYR A 417 -14.73 9.40 14.21
CA TYR A 417 -14.53 10.78 14.58
C TYR A 417 -13.75 10.86 15.89
N VAL A 418 -12.71 11.70 15.91
CA VAL A 418 -11.91 12.02 17.10
C VAL A 418 -11.75 13.53 17.22
N LYS A 419 -11.73 14.05 18.45
CA LYS A 419 -11.59 15.48 18.75
C LYS A 419 -10.13 15.83 19.01
N VAL A 420 -9.70 17.02 18.60
CA VAL A 420 -8.39 17.57 18.97
C VAL A 420 -8.28 17.62 20.49
N GLY A 421 -7.14 17.19 21.04
CA GLY A 421 -6.92 17.05 22.47
C GLY A 421 -7.42 15.73 23.09
N GLN A 422 -8.19 14.92 22.38
CA GLN A 422 -8.65 13.63 22.87
C GLN A 422 -7.47 12.68 23.10
N LYS A 423 -7.39 12.06 24.28
CA LYS A 423 -6.39 11.04 24.61
C LYS A 423 -6.90 9.66 24.17
N LEU A 424 -6.15 9.01 23.30
CA LEU A 424 -6.42 7.67 22.79
C LEU A 424 -5.38 6.69 23.30
N VAL A 425 -5.81 5.52 23.78
CA VAL A 425 -4.93 4.38 24.04
C VAL A 425 -4.45 3.85 22.69
N VAL A 426 -3.15 3.85 22.48
CA VAL A 426 -2.51 3.45 21.21
C VAL A 426 -1.56 2.27 21.37
N GLY A 427 -1.56 1.65 22.53
CA GLY A 427 -0.71 0.50 22.84
C GLY A 427 -0.67 0.24 24.34
N TYR A 428 0.10 -0.77 24.69
CA TYR A 428 0.32 -1.19 26.07
C TYR A 428 1.78 -1.54 26.24
N THR A 429 2.31 -1.32 27.43
CA THR A 429 3.64 -1.75 27.83
C THR A 429 3.48 -2.87 28.86
N TYR A 430 4.08 -4.01 28.60
CA TYR A 430 4.11 -5.13 29.54
C TYR A 430 4.89 -4.72 30.79
N VAL A 431 4.32 -4.98 31.96
CA VAL A 431 5.02 -4.87 33.24
C VAL A 431 5.22 -6.30 33.75
N ALA A 432 6.47 -6.78 33.67
CA ALA A 432 6.80 -8.10 34.20
C ALA A 432 6.40 -8.18 35.68
N PRO A 433 5.75 -9.26 36.12
CA PRO A 433 5.52 -9.47 37.55
C PRO A 433 6.87 -9.50 38.27
N PRO A 434 6.96 -9.00 39.50
CA PRO A 434 8.19 -9.12 40.29
C PRO A 434 8.57 -10.60 40.38
N LYS A 435 9.84 -10.91 40.11
CA LYS A 435 10.38 -12.28 40.29
C LYS A 435 10.17 -12.66 41.76
N THR A 436 9.23 -13.55 42.04
CA THR A 436 9.13 -14.20 43.32
C THR A 436 10.37 -15.10 43.44
N ASN A 437 11.23 -14.77 44.40
CA ASN A 437 12.31 -15.66 44.81
C ASN A 437 11.68 -16.89 45.47
N ASP A 438 11.43 -17.92 44.71
CA ASP A 438 11.07 -19.22 45.23
C ASP A 438 12.36 -19.98 45.67
N ASN A 439 12.76 -19.68 46.90
CA ASN A 439 13.64 -20.57 47.68
C ASN A 439 12.74 -21.60 48.37
N THR A 440 12.36 -22.65 47.69
CA THR A 440 11.85 -23.87 48.37
C THR A 440 12.64 -25.07 47.89
N LYS A 441 13.32 -25.61 48.89
CA LYS A 441 14.13 -26.85 48.85
C LYS A 441 13.31 -28.04 48.35
N ALA A 442 13.98 -28.83 47.54
CA ALA A 442 13.60 -30.20 47.26
C ALA A 442 13.37 -31.01 48.55
N SER A 443 12.28 -31.72 48.60
CA SER A 443 12.13 -32.91 49.45
C SER A 443 11.45 -34.02 48.63
N ASP A 444 12.10 -35.11 48.72
CA ASP A 444 12.07 -36.39 48.08
C ASP A 444 10.82 -37.26 48.36
N SER A 445 10.58 -38.18 47.43
CA SER A 445 9.89 -39.49 47.56
C SER A 445 8.35 -39.49 47.77
N THR A 446 7.58 -40.16 46.95
CA THR A 446 7.43 -41.63 46.89
C THR A 446 6.46 -42.07 45.79
N THR A 447 6.85 -43.13 45.13
CA THR A 447 6.07 -44.02 44.27
C THR A 447 4.80 -44.56 44.91
N VAL A 448 3.69 -44.62 44.12
CA VAL A 448 2.77 -45.79 44.15
C VAL A 448 2.05 -45.91 42.78
N LYS A 449 2.05 -47.10 42.26
CA LYS A 449 1.40 -47.59 41.02
C LYS A 449 0.14 -48.44 41.41
N PRO A 450 -0.60 -49.04 40.48
CA PRO A 450 -1.96 -48.68 40.06
C PRO A 450 -2.99 -49.78 40.38
N SER A 451 -4.26 -49.47 40.19
CA SER A 451 -5.30 -50.48 39.92
C SER A 451 -6.54 -49.72 39.38
N GLY A 452 -7.23 -50.04 38.33
CA GLY A 452 -7.65 -51.33 37.83
C GLY A 452 -9.17 -51.38 37.78
N GLY A 453 -9.75 -51.56 36.57
CA GLY A 453 -11.13 -52.04 36.36
C GLY A 453 -12.20 -50.94 36.21
N GLY A 454 -13.06 -50.93 35.25
CA GLY A 454 -13.71 -51.86 34.42
C GLY A 454 -14.98 -51.28 33.83
N ASN A 455 -15.25 -51.59 32.60
CA ASN A 455 -16.52 -51.79 31.88
C ASN A 455 -17.78 -50.96 32.25
N ALA A 456 -18.50 -50.36 31.31
CA ALA A 456 -19.45 -50.95 30.38
C ALA A 456 -20.32 -49.88 29.69
N SER A 457 -20.40 -50.01 28.38
CA SER A 457 -21.55 -49.90 27.46
C SER A 457 -22.78 -49.08 27.85
N GLY A 458 -23.19 -48.25 26.87
CA GLY A 458 -24.55 -47.66 26.84
C GLY A 458 -24.74 -46.78 25.58
N SER A 459 -25.16 -47.45 24.51
CA SER A 459 -25.69 -46.80 23.29
C SER A 459 -27.00 -46.09 23.58
N SER A 460 -27.17 -44.87 23.08
CA SER A 460 -28.49 -44.41 22.66
C SER A 460 -28.33 -43.28 21.64
N SER A 461 -28.74 -43.62 20.45
CA SER A 461 -29.09 -42.73 19.35
C SER A 461 -30.21 -41.80 19.75
N SER A 462 -30.05 -40.50 19.52
CA SER A 462 -31.18 -39.60 19.37
C SER A 462 -30.98 -38.67 18.18
N ASN A 463 -31.73 -38.93 17.14
CA ASN A 463 -32.02 -38.01 16.07
C ASN A 463 -32.55 -36.70 16.64
N SER A 464 -31.92 -35.59 16.27
CA SER A 464 -32.58 -34.29 16.32
C SER A 464 -32.49 -33.62 14.96
N SER A 465 -33.62 -33.61 14.31
CA SER A 465 -33.99 -32.89 13.13
C SER A 465 -33.64 -31.38 13.28
N SER A 466 -32.74 -30.89 12.44
CA SER A 466 -32.51 -29.46 12.27
C SER A 466 -33.69 -28.83 11.53
N SER A 467 -34.55 -28.12 12.24
CA SER A 467 -35.55 -27.21 11.67
C SER A 467 -34.83 -26.03 11.03
N SER A 468 -34.79 -25.99 9.71
CA SER A 468 -34.44 -24.81 8.92
C SER A 468 -35.54 -23.76 9.07
N SER A 469 -35.32 -22.74 9.92
CA SER A 469 -36.14 -21.53 9.93
C SER A 469 -35.90 -20.74 8.64
N SER A 470 -36.82 -20.82 7.70
CA SER A 470 -36.86 -19.99 6.49
C SER A 470 -37.23 -18.55 6.85
N SER A 471 -36.25 -17.74 7.23
CA SER A 471 -36.42 -16.30 7.40
C SER A 471 -36.35 -15.62 6.04
N SER A 472 -37.46 -15.00 5.59
CA SER A 472 -37.53 -14.25 4.33
C SER A 472 -36.42 -13.18 4.23
N PRO A 473 -35.78 -13.00 3.03
CA PRO A 473 -34.72 -12.01 2.83
C PRO A 473 -35.25 -10.57 2.96
N ILE A 474 -34.40 -9.68 3.41
CA ILE A 474 -34.71 -8.24 3.45
C ILE A 474 -34.68 -7.70 2.03
N ILE A 475 -35.74 -7.06 1.55
CA ILE A 475 -35.76 -6.39 0.25
C ILE A 475 -35.31 -4.94 0.42
N TYR A 476 -34.21 -4.55 -0.26
CA TYR A 476 -33.68 -3.19 -0.29
C TYR A 476 -33.85 -2.58 -1.69
N THR A 477 -34.38 -1.35 -1.75
CA THR A 477 -34.48 -0.60 -3.01
C THR A 477 -33.30 0.37 -3.13
N VAL A 478 -32.50 0.22 -4.19
CA VAL A 478 -31.31 1.03 -4.47
C VAL A 478 -31.71 2.50 -4.68
N LYS A 479 -31.04 3.40 -3.96
CA LYS A 479 -31.21 4.86 -4.02
C LYS A 479 -30.08 5.50 -4.80
N SER A 480 -30.27 6.76 -5.24
CA SER A 480 -29.22 7.55 -5.88
C SER A 480 -27.99 7.68 -4.97
N GLY A 481 -26.80 7.35 -5.49
CA GLY A 481 -25.54 7.36 -4.75
C GLY A 481 -25.25 6.09 -3.92
N ASP A 482 -26.11 5.06 -4.01
CA ASP A 482 -25.83 3.76 -3.43
C ASP A 482 -24.80 2.98 -4.26
N THR A 483 -23.95 2.24 -3.54
CA THR A 483 -23.11 1.19 -4.12
C THR A 483 -23.40 -0.12 -3.40
N LEU A 484 -23.15 -1.25 -4.06
CA LEU A 484 -23.36 -2.56 -3.43
C LEU A 484 -22.57 -2.69 -2.11
N TYR A 485 -21.39 -2.04 -2.06
CA TYR A 485 -20.56 -1.96 -0.87
C TYR A 485 -21.24 -1.20 0.29
N LYS A 486 -21.86 -0.03 0.02
CA LYS A 486 -22.60 0.72 1.05
C LYS A 486 -23.78 -0.08 1.59
N ILE A 487 -24.47 -0.79 0.69
CA ILE A 487 -25.62 -1.63 1.04
C ILE A 487 -25.14 -2.83 1.88
N ALA A 488 -24.09 -3.50 1.46
CA ALA A 488 -23.48 -4.63 2.18
C ALA A 488 -23.08 -4.24 3.61
N ASN A 489 -22.36 -3.11 3.75
CA ASN A 489 -21.98 -2.59 5.07
C ASN A 489 -23.19 -2.23 5.95
N LYS A 490 -24.25 -1.68 5.37
CA LYS A 490 -25.46 -1.30 6.10
C LYS A 490 -26.15 -2.51 6.74
N TYR A 491 -26.10 -3.66 6.07
CA TYR A 491 -26.76 -4.89 6.53
C TYR A 491 -25.80 -5.92 7.14
N GLY A 492 -24.51 -5.60 7.25
CA GLY A 492 -23.51 -6.46 7.88
C GLY A 492 -23.18 -7.73 7.10
N VAL A 493 -23.39 -7.71 5.77
CA VAL A 493 -23.10 -8.80 4.84
C VAL A 493 -21.98 -8.39 3.87
N THR A 494 -21.43 -9.34 3.13
CA THR A 494 -20.41 -9.05 2.12
C THR A 494 -21.04 -8.67 0.78
N VAL A 495 -20.30 -7.89 -0.04
CA VAL A 495 -20.70 -7.58 -1.42
C VAL A 495 -20.96 -8.86 -2.21
N LYS A 496 -20.09 -9.88 -2.01
CA LYS A 496 -20.22 -11.18 -2.66
C LYS A 496 -21.53 -11.89 -2.28
N GLN A 497 -21.90 -11.88 -1.00
CA GLN A 497 -23.17 -12.48 -0.55
C GLN A 497 -24.39 -11.82 -1.19
N ILE A 498 -24.41 -10.48 -1.31
CA ILE A 498 -25.51 -9.79 -2.00
C ILE A 498 -25.49 -10.11 -3.50
N ALA A 499 -24.31 -10.09 -4.13
CA ALA A 499 -24.16 -10.36 -5.55
C ALA A 499 -24.63 -11.78 -5.91
N ASP A 500 -24.16 -12.79 -5.19
CA ASP A 500 -24.52 -14.20 -5.40
C ASP A 500 -26.02 -14.42 -5.17
N TYR A 501 -26.57 -13.84 -4.09
CA TYR A 501 -27.98 -13.99 -3.73
C TYR A 501 -28.95 -13.32 -4.72
N ASN A 502 -28.45 -12.33 -5.49
CA ASN A 502 -29.22 -11.61 -6.51
C ASN A 502 -28.78 -11.94 -7.94
N HIS A 503 -27.90 -12.92 -8.14
CA HIS A 503 -27.35 -13.33 -9.44
C HIS A 503 -26.77 -12.15 -10.24
N LEU A 504 -26.06 -11.22 -9.55
CA LEU A 504 -25.48 -10.05 -10.19
C LEU A 504 -24.15 -10.43 -10.84
N THR A 505 -24.07 -10.33 -12.16
CA THR A 505 -22.83 -10.54 -12.92
C THR A 505 -21.89 -9.34 -12.87
N ASN A 506 -22.43 -8.14 -12.60
CA ASN A 506 -21.66 -6.91 -12.45
C ASN A 506 -22.08 -6.17 -11.16
N VAL A 507 -21.20 -6.21 -10.15
CA VAL A 507 -21.44 -5.59 -8.84
C VAL A 507 -21.44 -4.06 -8.86
N ASN A 508 -20.95 -3.44 -9.93
CA ASN A 508 -20.88 -1.99 -10.08
C ASN A 508 -22.05 -1.40 -10.90
N ALA A 509 -22.91 -2.25 -11.49
CA ALA A 509 -24.00 -1.83 -12.38
C ALA A 509 -25.36 -1.77 -11.65
N LEU A 510 -25.42 -1.15 -10.47
CA LEU A 510 -26.68 -0.94 -9.78
C LEU A 510 -27.50 0.19 -10.43
N ARG A 511 -28.79 -0.06 -10.62
CA ARG A 511 -29.74 0.97 -11.11
C ARG A 511 -30.55 1.52 -9.95
N VAL A 512 -30.78 2.83 -9.92
CA VAL A 512 -31.69 3.46 -8.95
C VAL A 512 -33.08 2.84 -9.12
N GLY A 513 -33.70 2.44 -8.01
CA GLY A 513 -34.96 1.71 -8.00
C GLY A 513 -34.84 0.19 -8.09
N GLN A 514 -33.65 -0.37 -8.34
CA GLN A 514 -33.44 -1.81 -8.36
C GLN A 514 -33.70 -2.42 -6.96
N LYS A 515 -34.47 -3.50 -6.91
CA LYS A 515 -34.71 -4.22 -5.66
C LYS A 515 -33.65 -5.32 -5.49
N LEU A 516 -32.95 -5.28 -4.36
CA LEU A 516 -31.96 -6.28 -3.96
C LEU A 516 -32.48 -7.10 -2.78
N LYS A 517 -32.33 -8.39 -2.85
CA LYS A 517 -32.59 -9.32 -1.74
C LYS A 517 -31.30 -9.38 -0.89
N ILE A 518 -31.39 -8.98 0.36
CA ILE A 518 -30.25 -9.00 1.28
C ILE A 518 -30.36 -10.25 2.14
N PRO A 519 -29.38 -11.16 2.09
CA PRO A 519 -29.36 -12.33 2.96
C PRO A 519 -29.27 -11.88 4.42
N LYS A 520 -30.03 -12.52 5.31
CA LYS A 520 -29.83 -12.33 6.75
C LYS A 520 -28.56 -13.06 7.17
N LYS A 521 -27.87 -12.49 8.17
CA LYS A 521 -26.69 -13.12 8.79
C LYS A 521 -27.09 -14.40 9.47
#